data_d9940d49a0022b5eb5889bbe873dc222
#
_entry.id   d9940d49a0022b5eb5889bbe873dc222
#
_cell.length_a   1.000
_cell.length_b   1.000
_cell.length_c   1.000
_cell.angle_alpha   90.00
_cell.angle_beta   90.00
_cell.angle_gamma   90.00
#
_symmetry.space_group_name_H-M   'P 1'
#
loop_
_entity.id
_entity.type
_entity.pdbx_description
1 polymer ?
#
loop_
_entity_poly.entity_id
_entity_poly.type
_entity_poly.pdbx_seq_one_letter_code
_entity_poly.pdbx_strand_id
1 'polypeptide(L)'
;MSQVIAPQPRVVVAFHSGYGHIAVLAEAVQHGAEKAGAHVTFVAVDAITDEQWHELDTADAVIFGTPTYMGGASAGFHAFAEASSGRYLNGTWADKIAAGFTNSASKSGDKLNTLNFLAAFAAQHRMIWVGLGLAPGWNALQASENDLNRLGFWVGAGAQTPQDGGIETVHDADIATAEHLGARVTAQAAALTVGRAALAEVTA
;
A
#
# COMPACT_ATOMS: atom_id res chain seq x y z
N MET A 1 35.83 -1.81 -6.50
CA MET A 1 34.51 -2.23 -5.98
C MET A 1 33.47 -1.71 -6.97
N SER A 2 32.87 -2.57 -7.78
CA SER A 2 31.77 -2.18 -8.67
C SER A 2 30.60 -1.73 -7.78
N GLN A 3 30.11 -0.51 -7.98
CA GLN A 3 28.84 -0.09 -7.38
C GLN A 3 27.75 -1.00 -7.95
N VAL A 4 27.15 -1.83 -7.11
CA VAL A 4 25.91 -2.52 -7.46
C VAL A 4 24.86 -1.43 -7.53
N ILE A 5 24.51 -1.00 -8.76
CA ILE A 5 23.35 -0.13 -8.97
C ILE A 5 22.14 -0.99 -8.60
N ALA A 6 21.51 -0.69 -7.47
CA ALA A 6 20.29 -1.37 -7.08
C ALA A 6 19.24 -1.19 -8.21
N PRO A 7 18.58 -2.26 -8.67
CA PRO A 7 17.54 -2.13 -9.68
C PRO A 7 16.44 -1.22 -9.15
N GLN A 8 15.88 -0.38 -10.00
CA GLN A 8 14.75 0.48 -9.69
C GLN A 8 13.49 -0.40 -9.55
N PRO A 9 12.93 -0.56 -8.34
CA PRO A 9 11.75 -1.42 -8.17
C PRO A 9 10.54 -0.88 -8.92
N ARG A 10 9.75 -1.78 -9.49
CA ARG A 10 8.44 -1.46 -10.08
C ARG A 10 7.38 -1.61 -9.01
N VAL A 11 6.75 -0.51 -8.62
CA VAL A 11 5.72 -0.45 -7.59
C VAL A 11 4.39 -0.06 -8.21
N VAL A 12 3.35 -0.83 -7.99
CA VAL A 12 1.99 -0.46 -8.39
C VAL A 12 1.20 -0.02 -7.15
N VAL A 13 0.57 1.15 -7.23
CA VAL A 13 -0.42 1.61 -6.25
C VAL A 13 -1.80 1.33 -6.83
N ALA A 14 -2.45 0.26 -6.33
CA ALA A 14 -3.76 -0.20 -6.78
C ALA A 14 -4.83 0.21 -5.76
N PHE A 15 -5.77 1.08 -6.14
CA PHE A 15 -6.70 1.66 -5.18
C PHE A 15 -8.11 1.90 -5.73
N HIS A 16 -9.10 1.84 -4.82
CA HIS A 16 -10.45 2.36 -5.02
C HIS A 16 -10.66 3.63 -4.21
N SER A 17 -11.29 4.66 -4.79
CA SER A 17 -11.55 5.93 -4.12
C SER A 17 -12.93 6.47 -4.43
N GLY A 18 -13.91 6.26 -3.52
CA GLY A 18 -15.30 6.70 -3.73
C GLY A 18 -15.50 8.21 -3.59
N TYR A 19 -14.79 8.88 -2.68
CA TYR A 19 -14.92 10.32 -2.38
C TYR A 19 -13.62 11.11 -2.53
N GLY A 20 -12.59 10.53 -3.15
CA GLY A 20 -11.31 11.22 -3.39
C GLY A 20 -10.26 11.08 -2.29
N HIS A 21 -10.62 10.84 -1.03
CA HIS A 21 -9.66 10.80 0.09
C HIS A 21 -8.60 9.71 -0.05
N ILE A 22 -8.97 8.54 -0.58
CA ILE A 22 -8.00 7.47 -0.87
C ILE A 22 -7.08 7.84 -2.03
N ALA A 23 -7.56 8.61 -3.02
CA ALA A 23 -6.71 9.09 -4.12
C ALA A 23 -5.59 10.01 -3.58
N VAL A 24 -5.90 10.94 -2.66
CA VAL A 24 -4.89 11.79 -2.00
C VAL A 24 -3.82 10.95 -1.27
N LEU A 25 -4.26 9.92 -0.54
CA LEU A 25 -3.32 9.03 0.15
C LEU A 25 -2.51 8.17 -0.84
N ALA A 26 -3.11 7.76 -1.95
CA ALA A 26 -2.43 7.01 -3.00
C ALA A 26 -1.34 7.87 -3.67
N GLU A 27 -1.61 9.16 -3.92
CA GLU A 27 -0.60 10.13 -4.40
C GLU A 27 0.55 10.29 -3.40
N ALA A 28 0.25 10.33 -2.10
CA ALA A 28 1.27 10.36 -1.05
C ALA A 28 2.13 9.08 -1.03
N VAL A 29 1.51 7.90 -1.13
CA VAL A 29 2.23 6.62 -1.27
C VAL A 29 3.12 6.60 -2.50
N GLN A 30 2.61 7.07 -3.66
CA GLN A 30 3.39 7.22 -4.89
C GLN A 30 4.60 8.11 -4.66
N HIS A 31 4.39 9.32 -4.15
CA HIS A 31 5.48 10.27 -3.89
C HIS A 31 6.57 9.66 -2.99
N GLY A 32 6.16 8.98 -1.91
CA GLY A 32 7.11 8.29 -1.03
C GLY A 32 7.89 7.18 -1.73
N ALA A 33 7.24 6.40 -2.58
CA ALA A 33 7.87 5.33 -3.36
C ALA A 33 8.84 5.88 -4.42
N GLU A 34 8.46 6.90 -5.17
CA GLU A 34 9.30 7.58 -6.18
C GLU A 34 10.54 8.22 -5.53
N LYS A 35 10.35 8.91 -4.40
CA LYS A 35 11.44 9.51 -3.63
C LYS A 35 12.44 8.46 -3.11
N ALA A 36 11.97 7.24 -2.87
CA ALA A 36 12.81 6.09 -2.51
C ALA A 36 13.41 5.35 -3.72
N GLY A 37 13.16 5.83 -4.95
CA GLY A 37 13.77 5.34 -6.18
C GLY A 37 12.95 4.32 -6.96
N ALA A 38 11.65 4.14 -6.68
CA ALA A 38 10.79 3.26 -7.46
C ALA A 38 10.34 3.89 -8.79
N HIS A 39 10.05 3.03 -9.77
CA HIS A 39 9.15 3.36 -10.87
C HIS A 39 7.72 3.01 -10.43
N VAL A 40 6.82 4.00 -10.40
CA VAL A 40 5.46 3.81 -9.85
C VAL A 40 4.41 3.88 -10.93
N THR A 41 3.52 2.90 -10.96
CA THR A 41 2.29 2.89 -11.76
C THR A 41 1.07 3.04 -10.86
N PHE A 42 0.15 3.91 -11.28
CA PHE A 42 -1.10 4.23 -10.59
C PHE A 42 -2.26 3.46 -11.23
N VAL A 43 -3.00 2.68 -10.43
CA VAL A 43 -4.12 1.86 -10.92
C VAL A 43 -5.38 2.12 -10.09
N ALA A 44 -6.33 2.86 -10.66
CA ALA A 44 -7.69 2.93 -10.13
C ALA A 44 -8.42 1.64 -10.50
N VAL A 45 -8.86 0.86 -9.50
CA VAL A 45 -9.35 -0.51 -9.73
C VAL A 45 -10.80 -0.58 -10.22
N ASP A 46 -11.52 0.56 -10.32
CA ASP A 46 -12.92 0.60 -10.75
C ASP A 46 -13.14 0.22 -12.22
N ALA A 47 -12.14 0.47 -13.07
CA ALA A 47 -12.20 0.23 -14.51
C ALA A 47 -10.81 -0.16 -15.01
N ILE A 48 -10.28 -1.27 -14.47
CA ILE A 48 -8.93 -1.74 -14.77
C ILE A 48 -8.83 -2.28 -16.20
N THR A 49 -7.81 -1.84 -16.94
CA THR A 49 -7.51 -2.28 -18.31
C THR A 49 -6.55 -3.47 -18.35
N ASP A 50 -6.42 -4.12 -19.51
CA ASP A 50 -5.47 -5.22 -19.69
C ASP A 50 -4.02 -4.76 -19.46
N GLU A 51 -3.66 -3.53 -19.86
CA GLU A 51 -2.34 -2.96 -19.60
C GLU A 51 -2.10 -2.79 -18.09
N GLN A 52 -3.10 -2.33 -17.35
CA GLN A 52 -2.99 -2.17 -15.90
C GLN A 52 -2.90 -3.53 -15.18
N TRP A 53 -3.60 -4.54 -15.65
CA TRP A 53 -3.40 -5.92 -15.18
C TRP A 53 -1.98 -6.40 -15.45
N HIS A 54 -1.41 -6.10 -16.62
CA HIS A 54 -0.02 -6.43 -16.95
C HIS A 54 0.98 -5.70 -16.02
N GLU A 55 0.74 -4.43 -15.68
CA GLU A 55 1.55 -3.69 -14.72
C GLU A 55 1.55 -4.38 -13.33
N LEU A 56 0.37 -4.79 -12.83
CA LEU A 56 0.25 -5.58 -11.61
C LEU A 56 1.00 -6.92 -11.70
N ASP A 57 0.88 -7.61 -12.82
CA ASP A 57 1.49 -8.92 -13.06
C ASP A 57 3.02 -8.85 -13.13
N THR A 58 3.59 -7.71 -13.52
CA THR A 58 5.03 -7.51 -13.68
C THR A 58 5.69 -6.65 -12.58
N ALA A 59 4.92 -6.14 -11.62
CA ALA A 59 5.43 -5.36 -10.50
C ALA A 59 6.28 -6.19 -9.54
N ASP A 60 7.23 -5.55 -8.86
CA ASP A 60 7.98 -6.10 -7.72
C ASP A 60 7.19 -5.97 -6.42
N ALA A 61 6.35 -4.92 -6.32
CA ALA A 61 5.50 -4.65 -5.17
C ALA A 61 4.15 -4.07 -5.58
N VAL A 62 3.09 -4.38 -4.81
CA VAL A 62 1.76 -3.78 -4.97
C VAL A 62 1.31 -3.20 -3.63
N ILE A 63 0.93 -1.92 -3.62
CA ILE A 63 0.37 -1.25 -2.44
C ILE A 63 -1.13 -1.05 -2.67
N PHE A 64 -1.95 -1.71 -1.85
CA PHE A 64 -3.40 -1.72 -1.99
C PHE A 64 -4.04 -0.59 -1.17
N GLY A 65 -4.95 0.18 -1.78
CA GLY A 65 -5.67 1.26 -1.12
C GLY A 65 -7.19 1.13 -1.25
N THR A 66 -7.93 1.22 -0.15
CA THR A 66 -9.40 1.21 -0.19
C THR A 66 -9.98 1.97 1.00
N PRO A 67 -11.12 2.69 0.85
CA PRO A 67 -11.78 3.26 2.01
C PRO A 67 -12.37 2.14 2.87
N THR A 68 -12.51 2.42 4.16
CA THR A 68 -13.30 1.58 5.06
C THR A 68 -14.75 2.06 5.03
N TYR A 69 -15.63 1.28 4.38
CA TYR A 69 -17.06 1.50 4.33
C TYR A 69 -17.79 0.39 5.05
N MET A 70 -18.73 0.75 5.92
CA MET A 70 -19.51 -0.22 6.72
C MET A 70 -18.65 -1.28 7.43
N GLY A 71 -17.47 -0.84 7.95
CA GLY A 71 -16.57 -1.68 8.71
C GLY A 71 -15.61 -2.56 7.89
N GLY A 72 -15.56 -2.43 6.56
CA GLY A 72 -14.72 -3.26 5.69
C GLY A 72 -14.23 -2.52 4.44
N ALA A 73 -13.51 -3.23 3.57
CA ALA A 73 -13.11 -2.71 2.28
C ALA A 73 -14.33 -2.38 1.41
N SER A 74 -14.20 -1.40 0.53
CA SER A 74 -15.28 -0.99 -0.37
C SER A 74 -15.69 -2.09 -1.35
N ALA A 75 -16.93 -2.04 -1.83
CA ALA A 75 -17.43 -2.97 -2.85
C ALA A 75 -16.58 -2.95 -4.14
N GLY A 76 -16.11 -1.75 -4.57
CA GLY A 76 -15.22 -1.63 -5.73
C GLY A 76 -13.91 -2.38 -5.56
N PHE A 77 -13.30 -2.32 -4.36
CA PHE A 77 -12.09 -3.09 -4.09
C PHE A 77 -12.37 -4.61 -4.00
N HIS A 78 -13.51 -5.03 -3.44
CA HIS A 78 -13.91 -6.44 -3.46
C HIS A 78 -14.10 -6.97 -4.89
N ALA A 79 -14.72 -6.20 -5.78
CA ALA A 79 -14.88 -6.57 -7.19
C ALA A 79 -13.51 -6.78 -7.88
N PHE A 80 -12.53 -5.90 -7.62
CA PHE A 80 -11.16 -6.08 -8.08
C PHE A 80 -10.52 -7.35 -7.50
N ALA A 81 -10.70 -7.60 -6.20
CA ALA A 81 -10.16 -8.79 -5.55
C ALA A 81 -10.73 -10.08 -6.18
N GLU A 82 -12.04 -10.14 -6.46
CA GLU A 82 -12.66 -11.26 -7.15
C GLU A 82 -12.14 -11.41 -8.60
N ALA A 83 -11.98 -10.30 -9.33
CA ALA A 83 -11.47 -10.31 -10.70
C ALA A 83 -10.02 -10.80 -10.80
N SER A 84 -9.23 -10.73 -9.71
CA SER A 84 -7.86 -11.23 -9.66
C SER A 84 -7.75 -12.77 -9.52
N SER A 85 -8.88 -13.51 -9.42
CA SER A 85 -8.91 -14.95 -9.12
C SER A 85 -8.10 -15.80 -10.09
N GLY A 86 -8.04 -15.47 -11.39
CA GLY A 86 -7.19 -16.15 -12.36
C GLY A 86 -5.69 -16.04 -12.02
N ARG A 87 -5.25 -14.90 -11.49
CA ARG A 87 -3.88 -14.64 -11.05
C ARG A 87 -3.53 -15.45 -9.80
N TYR A 88 -4.50 -15.58 -8.88
CA TYR A 88 -4.37 -16.46 -7.73
C TYR A 88 -4.16 -17.92 -8.16
N LEU A 89 -4.97 -18.44 -9.07
CA LEU A 89 -4.85 -19.83 -9.55
C LEU A 89 -3.48 -20.08 -10.21
N ASN A 90 -2.99 -19.13 -10.98
CA ASN A 90 -1.71 -19.24 -11.70
C ASN A 90 -0.50 -18.89 -10.82
N GLY A 91 -0.69 -18.37 -9.60
CA GLY A 91 0.40 -17.92 -8.74
C GLY A 91 1.16 -16.70 -9.27
N THR A 92 0.55 -15.89 -10.13
CA THR A 92 1.21 -14.78 -10.83
C THR A 92 1.81 -13.73 -9.89
N TRP A 93 1.19 -13.53 -8.72
CA TRP A 93 1.65 -12.55 -7.74
C TRP A 93 2.45 -13.16 -6.58
N ALA A 94 2.75 -14.47 -6.65
CA ALA A 94 3.52 -15.14 -5.60
C ALA A 94 4.88 -14.44 -5.37
N ASP A 95 5.22 -14.30 -4.09
CA ASP A 95 6.47 -13.71 -3.62
C ASP A 95 6.70 -12.23 -3.95
N LYS A 96 5.71 -11.52 -4.51
CA LYS A 96 5.76 -10.04 -4.60
C LYS A 96 5.58 -9.41 -3.21
N ILE A 97 6.15 -8.24 -3.02
CA ILE A 97 5.87 -7.43 -1.82
C ILE A 97 4.46 -6.86 -1.90
N ALA A 98 3.74 -6.86 -0.77
CA ALA A 98 2.45 -6.19 -0.63
C ALA A 98 2.38 -5.34 0.64
N ALA A 99 1.60 -4.28 0.60
CA ALA A 99 1.24 -3.44 1.75
C ALA A 99 -0.15 -2.83 1.53
N GLY A 100 -0.67 -2.09 2.51
CA GLY A 100 -1.97 -1.47 2.32
C GLY A 100 -2.22 -0.23 3.16
N PHE A 101 -3.18 0.57 2.70
CA PHE A 101 -3.66 1.76 3.37
C PHE A 101 -5.17 1.93 3.25
N THR A 102 -5.76 2.65 4.22
CA THR A 102 -7.20 2.89 4.26
C THR A 102 -7.52 4.23 4.92
N ASN A 103 -8.73 4.73 4.68
CA ASN A 103 -9.29 5.91 5.31
C ASN A 103 -10.75 5.67 5.75
N SER A 104 -11.15 6.30 6.84
CA SER A 104 -12.57 6.44 7.22
C SER A 104 -12.78 7.67 8.10
N ALA A 105 -14.05 8.10 8.26
CA ALA A 105 -14.38 9.31 8.99
C ALA A 105 -14.16 9.19 10.51
N SER A 106 -14.49 8.06 11.10
CA SER A 106 -14.26 7.83 12.55
C SER A 106 -12.79 7.51 12.82
N LYS A 107 -12.24 7.96 13.96
CA LYS A 107 -10.81 7.76 14.29
C LYS A 107 -10.42 6.28 14.31
N SER A 108 -11.16 5.41 14.96
CA SER A 108 -11.01 3.96 14.85
C SER A 108 -11.63 3.45 13.56
N GLY A 109 -12.96 3.59 13.41
CA GLY A 109 -13.72 3.35 12.19
C GLY A 109 -13.54 1.97 11.58
N ASP A 110 -13.12 0.99 12.39
CA ASP A 110 -12.84 -0.39 11.99
C ASP A 110 -11.82 -0.53 10.83
N LYS A 111 -10.95 0.49 10.68
CA LYS A 111 -9.88 0.49 9.68
C LYS A 111 -8.98 -0.74 9.75
N LEU A 112 -8.76 -1.26 10.97
CA LEU A 112 -7.96 -2.48 11.15
C LEU A 112 -8.60 -3.67 10.43
N ASN A 113 -9.93 -3.77 10.40
CA ASN A 113 -10.60 -4.84 9.66
C ASN A 113 -10.33 -4.75 8.15
N THR A 114 -10.35 -3.55 7.58
CA THR A 114 -9.97 -3.32 6.19
C THR A 114 -8.50 -3.68 5.92
N LEU A 115 -7.57 -3.25 6.79
CA LEU A 115 -6.15 -3.58 6.65
C LEU A 115 -5.90 -5.09 6.77
N ASN A 116 -6.60 -5.78 7.68
CA ASN A 116 -6.53 -7.24 7.81
C ASN A 116 -7.09 -7.95 6.56
N PHE A 117 -8.16 -7.43 5.95
CA PHE A 117 -8.66 -7.96 4.68
C PHE A 117 -7.60 -7.82 3.57
N LEU A 118 -6.96 -6.66 3.44
CA LEU A 118 -5.89 -6.45 2.46
C LEU A 118 -4.71 -7.40 2.68
N ALA A 119 -4.30 -7.60 3.94
CA ALA A 119 -3.23 -8.52 4.29
C ALA A 119 -3.60 -9.98 3.98
N ALA A 120 -4.84 -10.40 4.29
CA ALA A 120 -5.34 -11.72 3.97
C ALA A 120 -5.45 -11.95 2.45
N PHE A 121 -5.91 -10.95 1.70
CA PHE A 121 -5.95 -10.95 0.23
C PHE A 121 -4.55 -11.13 -0.36
N ALA A 122 -3.57 -10.37 0.11
CA ALA A 122 -2.17 -10.51 -0.30
C ALA A 122 -1.62 -11.90 0.04
N ALA A 123 -1.88 -12.41 1.24
CA ALA A 123 -1.45 -13.75 1.68
C ALA A 123 -2.09 -14.85 0.82
N GLN A 124 -3.36 -14.73 0.43
CA GLN A 124 -4.02 -15.65 -0.49
C GLN A 124 -3.30 -15.68 -1.85
N HIS A 125 -2.83 -14.54 -2.36
CA HIS A 125 -1.99 -14.45 -3.54
C HIS A 125 -0.53 -14.87 -3.31
N ARG A 126 -0.16 -15.37 -2.12
CA ARG A 126 1.21 -15.79 -1.73
C ARG A 126 2.20 -14.63 -1.72
N MET A 127 1.72 -13.38 -1.53
CA MET A 127 2.55 -12.19 -1.44
C MET A 127 3.15 -12.04 -0.04
N ILE A 128 4.24 -11.30 0.07
CA ILE A 128 4.93 -10.97 1.32
C ILE A 128 4.40 -9.64 1.84
N TRP A 129 3.65 -9.66 2.95
CA TRP A 129 3.08 -8.46 3.53
C TRP A 129 4.11 -7.64 4.31
N VAL A 130 4.15 -6.34 4.03
CA VAL A 130 4.98 -5.36 4.73
C VAL A 130 4.09 -4.43 5.55
N GLY A 131 4.17 -4.51 6.86
CA GLY A 131 3.49 -3.59 7.77
C GLY A 131 4.10 -2.20 7.77
N LEU A 132 3.42 -1.24 8.43
CA LEU A 132 3.79 0.18 8.40
C LEU A 132 5.20 0.47 8.95
N GLY A 133 5.65 -0.26 9.97
CA GLY A 133 6.99 -0.11 10.53
C GLY A 133 7.25 1.19 11.31
N LEU A 134 6.19 1.87 11.73
CA LEU A 134 6.23 3.03 12.61
C LEU A 134 5.60 2.71 13.97
N ALA A 135 6.20 3.23 15.03
CA ALA A 135 5.54 3.28 16.33
C ALA A 135 4.32 4.25 16.27
N PRO A 136 3.31 4.08 17.16
CA PRO A 136 2.23 5.04 17.23
C PRO A 136 2.75 6.43 17.64
N GLY A 137 2.39 7.46 16.88
CA GLY A 137 2.88 8.81 17.14
C GLY A 137 2.17 9.52 18.30
N TRP A 138 0.85 9.46 18.34
CA TRP A 138 0.03 10.20 19.32
C TRP A 138 -0.39 9.33 20.52
N ASN A 139 0.57 8.83 21.27
CA ASN A 139 0.34 7.89 22.38
C ASN A 139 1.07 8.24 23.69
N ALA A 140 1.61 9.46 23.82
CA ALA A 140 2.31 9.94 24.98
C ALA A 140 1.90 11.40 25.31
N LEU A 141 2.16 11.85 26.54
CA LEU A 141 1.78 13.20 26.99
C LEU A 141 2.42 14.33 26.16
N GLN A 142 3.58 14.07 25.56
CA GLN A 142 4.31 15.05 24.74
C GLN A 142 4.05 14.87 23.23
N ALA A 143 3.26 13.88 22.85
CA ALA A 143 2.92 13.60 21.47
C ALA A 143 1.68 14.40 21.02
N SER A 144 1.49 14.51 19.71
CA SER A 144 0.41 15.28 19.11
C SER A 144 -0.25 14.57 17.92
N GLU A 145 -1.38 15.11 17.47
CA GLU A 145 -2.04 14.64 16.26
C GLU A 145 -1.22 14.86 14.96
N ASN A 146 -0.14 15.65 15.05
CA ASN A 146 0.75 15.95 13.93
C ASN A 146 1.89 14.92 13.78
N ASP A 147 1.98 13.96 14.69
CA ASP A 147 3.02 12.93 14.63
C ASP A 147 2.65 11.83 13.61
N LEU A 148 3.67 11.22 13.01
CA LEU A 148 3.47 10.09 12.09
C LEU A 148 2.75 8.94 12.80
N ASN A 149 1.92 8.23 12.05
CA ASN A 149 1.09 7.14 12.59
C ASN A 149 0.26 7.56 13.81
N ARG A 150 -0.30 8.78 13.77
CA ARG A 150 -1.12 9.35 14.85
C ARG A 150 -2.30 8.48 15.29
N LEU A 151 -2.79 7.60 14.41
CA LEU A 151 -3.89 6.71 14.68
C LEU A 151 -3.46 5.33 15.22
N GLY A 152 -2.16 5.02 15.22
CA GLY A 152 -1.58 3.84 15.87
C GLY A 152 -1.83 2.51 15.15
N PHE A 153 -1.88 2.47 13.80
CA PHE A 153 -1.98 1.24 13.04
C PHE A 153 -0.59 0.65 12.73
N TRP A 154 -0.44 -0.66 12.79
CA TRP A 154 0.81 -1.38 12.46
C TRP A 154 0.72 -2.20 11.20
N VAL A 155 -0.46 -2.75 10.89
CA VAL A 155 -0.67 -3.64 9.72
C VAL A 155 -0.48 -2.88 8.42
N GLY A 156 -0.86 -1.59 8.37
CA GLY A 156 -0.72 -0.70 7.21
C GLY A 156 -0.96 0.74 7.61
N ALA A 157 -1.05 1.67 6.68
CA ALA A 157 -1.35 3.07 6.96
C ALA A 157 -2.86 3.30 7.10
N GLY A 158 -3.29 3.89 8.22
CA GLY A 158 -4.65 4.33 8.46
C GLY A 158 -4.74 5.84 8.48
N ALA A 159 -5.73 6.43 7.80
CA ALA A 159 -6.02 7.86 7.81
C ALA A 159 -7.45 8.15 8.31
N GLN A 160 -7.66 9.36 8.80
CA GLN A 160 -8.98 9.81 9.23
C GLN A 160 -9.30 11.17 8.58
N THR A 161 -10.43 11.24 7.89
CA THR A 161 -10.93 12.46 7.27
C THR A 161 -12.37 12.69 7.74
N PRO A 162 -12.75 13.92 8.19
CA PRO A 162 -14.12 14.21 8.59
C PRO A 162 -15.13 13.82 7.51
N GLN A 163 -16.32 13.36 7.92
CA GLN A 163 -17.34 12.85 7.00
C GLN A 163 -17.86 13.94 6.05
N ASP A 164 -17.90 15.16 6.51
CA ASP A 164 -18.36 16.37 5.81
C ASP A 164 -17.21 17.20 5.22
N GLY A 165 -15.97 16.69 5.29
CA GLY A 165 -14.78 17.31 4.74
C GLY A 165 -14.50 16.88 3.31
N GLY A 166 -13.97 17.80 2.49
CA GLY A 166 -13.43 17.50 1.17
C GLY A 166 -12.01 16.88 1.22
N ILE A 167 -11.41 16.67 0.07
CA ILE A 167 -10.06 16.08 -0.07
C ILE A 167 -8.97 16.90 0.63
N GLU A 168 -9.18 18.21 0.76
CA GLU A 168 -8.29 19.17 1.43
C GLU A 168 -8.24 18.97 2.95
N THR A 169 -9.14 18.17 3.51
CA THR A 169 -9.22 17.90 4.95
C THR A 169 -8.47 16.62 5.37
N VAL A 170 -7.84 15.93 4.42
CA VAL A 170 -6.92 14.82 4.73
C VAL A 170 -5.75 15.37 5.54
N HIS A 171 -5.53 14.84 6.73
CA HIS A 171 -4.57 15.39 7.69
C HIS A 171 -3.13 15.19 7.23
N ASP A 172 -2.28 16.22 7.36
CA ASP A 172 -0.88 16.18 6.91
C ASP A 172 -0.07 15.02 7.50
N ALA A 173 -0.30 14.67 8.78
CA ALA A 173 0.37 13.53 9.40
C ALA A 173 -0.06 12.18 8.79
N ASP A 174 -1.30 12.07 8.31
CA ASP A 174 -1.79 10.87 7.62
C ASP A 174 -1.20 10.78 6.20
N ILE A 175 -1.06 11.93 5.50
CA ILE A 175 -0.35 12.05 4.22
C ILE A 175 1.12 11.62 4.39
N ALA A 176 1.82 12.20 5.36
CA ALA A 176 3.22 11.84 5.63
C ALA A 176 3.39 10.36 6.06
N THR A 177 2.40 9.80 6.76
CA THR A 177 2.37 8.36 7.11
C THR A 177 2.22 7.49 5.86
N ALA A 178 1.40 7.91 4.90
CA ALA A 178 1.23 7.22 3.61
C ALA A 178 2.50 7.33 2.75
N GLU A 179 3.18 8.48 2.71
CA GLU A 179 4.50 8.64 2.06
C GLU A 179 5.53 7.67 2.66
N HIS A 180 5.59 7.57 4.00
CA HIS A 180 6.47 6.63 4.67
C HIS A 180 6.20 5.18 4.23
N LEU A 181 4.92 4.78 4.10
CA LEU A 181 4.56 3.44 3.63
C LEU A 181 5.13 3.18 2.23
N GLY A 182 4.96 4.12 1.30
CA GLY A 182 5.50 4.02 -0.07
C GLY A 182 7.01 3.84 -0.09
N ALA A 183 7.75 4.68 0.66
CA ALA A 183 9.20 4.59 0.77
C ALA A 183 9.65 3.26 1.39
N ARG A 184 8.98 2.81 2.46
CA ARG A 184 9.28 1.55 3.12
C ARG A 184 9.09 0.34 2.21
N VAL A 185 7.99 0.26 1.48
CA VAL A 185 7.69 -0.82 0.54
C VAL A 185 8.74 -0.88 -0.56
N THR A 186 9.12 0.27 -1.12
CA THR A 186 10.17 0.38 -2.14
C THR A 186 11.50 -0.19 -1.64
N ALA A 187 11.91 0.17 -0.41
CA ALA A 187 13.14 -0.34 0.18
C ALA A 187 13.11 -1.87 0.37
N GLN A 188 11.97 -2.43 0.79
CA GLN A 188 11.82 -3.88 0.92
C GLN A 188 11.83 -4.60 -0.44
N ALA A 189 11.16 -4.05 -1.45
CA ALA A 189 11.18 -4.59 -2.81
C ALA A 189 12.59 -4.59 -3.41
N ALA A 190 13.33 -3.48 -3.27
CA ALA A 190 14.72 -3.39 -3.72
C ALA A 190 15.62 -4.44 -3.04
N ALA A 191 15.52 -4.58 -1.71
CA ALA A 191 16.30 -5.55 -0.94
C ALA A 191 15.99 -7.00 -1.37
N LEU A 192 14.71 -7.32 -1.59
CA LEU A 192 14.29 -8.65 -2.04
C LEU A 192 14.80 -8.97 -3.44
N THR A 193 14.71 -8.02 -4.38
CA THR A 193 15.19 -8.18 -5.75
C THR A 193 16.70 -8.42 -5.79
N VAL A 194 17.48 -7.62 -5.04
CA VAL A 194 18.94 -7.80 -4.92
C VAL A 194 19.29 -9.14 -4.28
N GLY A 195 18.59 -9.51 -3.21
CA GLY A 195 18.80 -10.78 -2.52
C GLY A 195 18.53 -12.00 -3.40
N ARG A 196 17.48 -11.97 -4.21
CA ARG A 196 17.15 -13.03 -5.17
C ARG A 196 18.21 -13.16 -6.27
N ALA A 197 18.66 -12.04 -6.82
CA ALA A 197 19.72 -12.05 -7.82
C ALA A 197 21.00 -12.68 -7.27
N ALA A 198 21.43 -12.29 -6.08
CA ALA A 198 22.60 -12.84 -5.42
C ALA A 198 22.47 -14.36 -5.13
N LEU A 199 21.30 -14.82 -4.70
CA LEU A 199 21.05 -16.25 -4.47
C LEU A 199 21.08 -17.07 -5.77
N ALA A 200 20.56 -16.53 -6.87
CA ALA A 200 20.59 -17.19 -8.17
C ALA A 200 22.02 -17.39 -8.69
N GLU A 201 22.93 -16.43 -8.45
CA GLU A 201 24.36 -16.55 -8.81
C GLU A 201 25.10 -17.63 -8.02
N VAL A 202 24.69 -17.90 -6.77
CA VAL A 202 25.33 -18.93 -5.92
C VAL A 202 24.85 -20.34 -6.28
N THR A 203 23.66 -20.47 -6.87
CA THR A 203 23.02 -21.76 -7.21
C THR A 203 23.18 -22.17 -8.67
N ALA A 204 23.78 -21.32 -9.51
CA ALA A 204 24.10 -21.58 -10.92
C ALA A 204 25.52 -22.18 -11.07
#